data_be77d70aa506526ad712086cb84e7fb6
#
_entry.id   be77d70aa506526ad712086cb84e7fb6
#
_cell.length_a   1.000
_cell.length_b   1.000
_cell.length_c   1.000
_cell.angle_alpha   90.00
_cell.angle_beta   90.00
_cell.angle_gamma   90.00
#
_symmetry.space_group_name_H-M   'P 1'
#
loop_
_entity.id
_entity.type
_entity.pdbx_description
1 polymer ?
#
loop_
_entity_poly.entity_id
_entity_poly.type
_entity_poly.pdbx_seq_one_letter_code
_entity_poly.pdbx_strand_id
1 'polypeptide(L)'
;MRQSEPRATRDLQAPAGPLDAAMRRYLAKLAIRWSPLVACALVLALLVALSSVPGVHKAARASQLAARSGLARPSGTYRSSTMATRGSAQGGAAGSNAAGSSGGGSNGTAYGTPGQAGYPTTGTATPPLAETATSGGACTPGAKQFAWSVYAPPCVPAFHGNNGGATSHGVTGTTITLTYRLANSSQQAIIDSVGGAAVPSQHAYLQDLQTYAAFFNTQFELYGRHVVIKAFQGQGDYLAEDQGQDLQGAQADAATAYSLGAFGDVTFLLTSSQPYEQDLAAEHVLSFSPTGMPQSWFDSYAPYEWSIWATGTKIAESYVNTVCGRMAGMPAVFAGSAATRSQTRRFGLLTPDNPEYVRVGSEIQAGLRHCGVSLAKSETYSLDYAQASQEGTAAMAAFRADGVTTVLCMCDPVMPIFFAQAANTQSYYPEWVVPNYLDPAGQQVSSSQWSHAISIDGWPMPPAGQGEAYHAFELAAPGKQPAEQYYMVAYYTMLQVFEGLQAAGPDLTPASFAGGMASLPPSGLGQLGTWAYGNASYTPPTNTLIEWWDPSATSNLDHKQGAWVACDGGKWVTYADASSWAPLHQQLGCFAPPG
;
A
#
# COMPACT_ATOMS: atom_id res chain seq x y z
N MET A 1 -7.09 -84.60 -33.53
CA MET A 1 -6.49 -83.32 -33.16
C MET A 1 -7.51 -82.24 -33.42
N ARG A 2 -8.22 -81.79 -32.37
CA ARG A 2 -9.20 -80.70 -32.44
C ARG A 2 -8.75 -79.66 -31.40
N GLN A 3 -8.45 -78.47 -31.87
CA GLN A 3 -8.16 -77.31 -31.03
C GLN A 3 -9.48 -76.76 -30.49
N SER A 4 -9.52 -76.52 -29.21
CA SER A 4 -10.63 -75.87 -28.49
C SER A 4 -10.34 -74.39 -28.36
N GLU A 5 -11.23 -73.54 -28.90
CA GLU A 5 -11.26 -72.08 -28.69
C GLU A 5 -11.82 -71.74 -27.31
N PRO A 6 -11.34 -70.66 -26.66
CA PRO A 6 -11.95 -70.17 -25.42
C PRO A 6 -13.14 -69.22 -25.69
N ARG A 7 -14.23 -69.46 -24.97
CA ARG A 7 -15.44 -68.62 -24.93
C ARG A 7 -15.16 -67.24 -24.34
N ALA A 8 -15.50 -66.19 -25.08
CA ALA A 8 -15.57 -64.82 -24.61
C ALA A 8 -16.80 -64.64 -23.69
N THR A 9 -16.58 -64.18 -22.46
CA THR A 9 -17.62 -63.69 -21.56
C THR A 9 -18.03 -62.31 -22.00
N ARG A 10 -19.30 -62.14 -22.43
CA ARG A 10 -19.95 -60.86 -22.66
C ARG A 10 -20.36 -60.26 -21.32
N ASP A 11 -19.73 -59.15 -20.91
CA ASP A 11 -20.25 -58.26 -19.86
C ASP A 11 -21.52 -57.56 -20.37
N LEU A 12 -22.64 -57.90 -19.76
CA LEU A 12 -23.91 -57.19 -19.93
C LEU A 12 -23.91 -55.95 -19.06
N GLN A 13 -23.43 -54.81 -19.59
CA GLN A 13 -23.78 -53.53 -19.02
C GLN A 13 -25.19 -53.13 -19.47
N ALA A 14 -26.10 -53.13 -18.53
CA ALA A 14 -27.45 -52.57 -18.73
C ALA A 14 -27.38 -51.05 -18.85
N PRO A 15 -28.12 -50.41 -19.78
CA PRO A 15 -28.15 -48.97 -19.88
C PRO A 15 -28.81 -48.34 -18.66
N ALA A 16 -28.15 -47.39 -18.01
CA ALA A 16 -28.68 -46.62 -16.89
C ALA A 16 -29.95 -45.86 -17.33
N GLY A 17 -31.06 -46.13 -16.67
CA GLY A 17 -32.36 -45.53 -16.97
C GLY A 17 -32.43 -44.03 -16.69
N PRO A 18 -33.42 -43.30 -17.25
CA PRO A 18 -33.57 -41.85 -17.12
C PRO A 18 -33.70 -41.33 -15.68
N LEU A 19 -34.10 -42.17 -14.74
CA LEU A 19 -34.17 -41.89 -13.30
C LEU A 19 -32.77 -41.70 -12.67
N ASP A 20 -31.77 -42.41 -13.15
CA ASP A 20 -30.41 -42.34 -12.65
C ASP A 20 -29.71 -41.02 -13.05
N ALA A 21 -29.99 -40.47 -14.22
CA ALA A 21 -29.47 -39.21 -14.70
C ALA A 21 -30.12 -38.00 -13.99
N ALA A 22 -31.38 -38.11 -13.58
CA ALA A 22 -32.07 -37.08 -12.80
C ALA A 22 -31.57 -37.06 -11.35
N MET A 23 -31.35 -38.23 -10.76
CA MET A 23 -30.81 -38.38 -9.42
C MET A 23 -29.39 -37.90 -9.32
N ARG A 24 -28.53 -38.18 -10.30
CA ARG A 24 -27.14 -37.65 -10.36
C ARG A 24 -27.12 -36.12 -10.50
N ARG A 25 -28.00 -35.52 -11.30
CA ARG A 25 -28.14 -34.04 -11.40
C ARG A 25 -28.66 -33.42 -10.11
N TYR A 26 -29.59 -34.12 -9.41
CA TYR A 26 -30.09 -33.65 -8.11
C TYR A 26 -29.02 -33.72 -7.03
N LEU A 27 -28.25 -34.82 -6.95
CA LEU A 27 -27.14 -34.98 -6.02
C LEU A 27 -26.00 -34.01 -6.31
N ALA A 28 -25.70 -33.71 -7.58
CA ALA A 28 -24.72 -32.71 -7.96
C ALA A 28 -25.15 -31.28 -7.52
N LYS A 29 -26.43 -30.93 -7.67
CA LYS A 29 -26.97 -29.65 -7.18
C LYS A 29 -26.99 -29.57 -5.66
N LEU A 30 -27.27 -30.68 -4.96
CA LEU A 30 -27.14 -30.75 -3.50
C LEU A 30 -25.69 -30.59 -3.05
N ALA A 31 -24.74 -31.25 -3.71
CA ALA A 31 -23.31 -31.13 -3.40
C ALA A 31 -22.82 -29.68 -3.58
N ILE A 32 -23.23 -28.99 -4.64
CA ILE A 32 -22.89 -27.58 -4.86
C ILE A 32 -23.52 -26.66 -3.81
N ARG A 33 -24.76 -26.93 -3.40
CA ARG A 33 -25.50 -26.12 -2.42
C ARG A 33 -25.00 -26.32 -0.98
N TRP A 34 -24.42 -27.48 -0.66
CA TRP A 34 -23.92 -27.82 0.66
C TRP A 34 -22.38 -27.81 0.76
N SER A 35 -21.68 -27.57 -0.37
CA SER A 35 -20.21 -27.50 -0.40
C SER A 35 -19.61 -26.50 0.60
N PRO A 36 -20.20 -25.31 0.85
CA PRO A 36 -19.67 -24.40 1.88
C PRO A 36 -19.78 -24.98 3.30
N LEU A 37 -20.89 -25.66 3.62
CA LEU A 37 -21.07 -26.26 4.95
C LEU A 37 -20.19 -27.48 5.15
N VAL A 38 -19.94 -28.26 4.10
CA VAL A 38 -19.03 -29.41 4.15
C VAL A 38 -17.58 -28.91 4.25
N ALA A 39 -17.22 -27.83 3.54
CA ALA A 39 -15.92 -27.19 3.68
C ALA A 39 -15.71 -26.63 5.09
N CYS A 40 -16.70 -25.94 5.66
CA CYS A 40 -16.64 -25.46 7.04
C CYS A 40 -16.52 -26.61 8.06
N ALA A 41 -17.26 -27.71 7.87
CA ALA A 41 -17.18 -28.88 8.74
C ALA A 41 -15.81 -29.58 8.66
N LEU A 42 -15.21 -29.63 7.46
CA LEU A 42 -13.87 -30.19 7.25
C LEU A 42 -12.79 -29.28 7.86
N VAL A 43 -12.92 -27.98 7.74
CA VAL A 43 -12.02 -27.01 8.38
C VAL A 43 -12.14 -27.09 9.91
N LEU A 44 -13.35 -27.16 10.46
CA LEU A 44 -13.56 -27.37 11.89
C LEU A 44 -12.97 -28.71 12.37
N ALA A 45 -13.16 -29.79 11.61
CA ALA A 45 -12.58 -31.09 11.91
C ALA A 45 -11.03 -31.07 11.86
N LEU A 46 -10.45 -30.31 10.91
CA LEU A 46 -9.01 -30.12 10.80
C LEU A 46 -8.46 -29.30 11.97
N LEU A 47 -9.17 -28.24 12.37
CA LEU A 47 -8.79 -27.42 13.54
C LEU A 47 -8.86 -28.22 14.84
N VAL A 48 -9.89 -29.07 15.00
CA VAL A 48 -10.01 -30.01 16.15
C VAL A 48 -8.90 -31.07 16.10
N ALA A 49 -8.56 -31.59 14.93
CA ALA A 49 -7.46 -32.56 14.78
C ALA A 49 -6.10 -31.93 15.05
N LEU A 50 -5.85 -30.69 14.64
CA LEU A 50 -4.61 -29.95 14.91
C LEU A 50 -4.49 -29.58 16.41
N SER A 51 -5.61 -29.29 17.10
CA SER A 51 -5.62 -29.03 18.55
C SER A 51 -5.35 -30.28 19.39
N SER A 52 -5.49 -31.47 18.82
CA SER A 52 -5.22 -32.76 19.50
C SER A 52 -3.79 -33.29 19.27
N VAL A 53 -2.92 -32.59 18.53
CA VAL A 53 -1.52 -32.99 18.33
C VAL A 53 -0.71 -32.74 19.62
N PRO A 54 -0.04 -33.74 20.21
CA PRO A 54 0.61 -33.63 21.53
C PRO A 54 1.76 -32.59 21.61
N GLY A 55 2.21 -32.06 20.46
CA GLY A 55 3.27 -31.04 20.39
C GLY A 55 2.80 -29.61 20.78
N VAL A 56 1.55 -29.26 20.47
CA VAL A 56 1.00 -27.92 20.73
C VAL A 56 0.79 -27.65 22.21
N HIS A 57 0.45 -28.69 22.99
CA HIS A 57 0.27 -28.55 24.43
C HIS A 57 1.57 -28.42 25.25
N LYS A 58 2.73 -28.73 24.67
CA LYS A 58 4.02 -28.53 25.36
C LYS A 58 4.45 -27.08 25.41
N ALA A 59 4.17 -26.30 24.37
CA ALA A 59 4.49 -24.87 24.32
C ALA A 59 3.62 -24.07 25.30
N ALA A 60 2.31 -24.36 25.34
CA ALA A 60 1.37 -23.70 26.27
C ALA A 60 1.64 -24.03 27.75
N ARG A 61 2.11 -25.26 28.05
CA ARG A 61 2.51 -25.62 29.42
C ARG A 61 3.84 -25.02 29.86
N ALA A 62 4.78 -24.81 28.91
CA ALA A 62 6.05 -24.16 29.22
C ALA A 62 5.87 -22.69 29.61
N SER A 63 4.99 -21.96 28.93
CA SER A 63 4.65 -20.57 29.24
C SER A 63 3.89 -20.43 30.57
N GLN A 64 3.01 -21.37 30.94
CA GLN A 64 2.32 -21.35 32.22
C GLN A 64 3.23 -21.73 33.42
N LEU A 65 4.24 -22.56 33.18
CA LEU A 65 5.23 -22.90 34.21
C LEU A 65 6.23 -21.76 34.45
N ALA A 66 6.61 -21.02 33.41
CA ALA A 66 7.46 -19.83 33.54
C ALA A 66 6.74 -18.69 34.28
N ALA A 67 5.44 -18.54 34.11
CA ALA A 67 4.62 -17.57 34.84
C ALA A 67 4.45 -17.92 36.35
N ARG A 68 4.61 -19.19 36.74
CA ARG A 68 4.49 -19.64 38.12
C ARG A 68 5.82 -19.67 38.91
N SER A 69 6.96 -19.60 38.24
CA SER A 69 8.27 -19.73 38.86
C SER A 69 8.86 -18.43 39.42
N GLY A 70 8.17 -17.30 39.38
CA GLY A 70 8.53 -16.09 40.14
C GLY A 70 9.97 -15.57 39.94
N LEU A 71 10.62 -15.91 38.82
CA LEU A 71 11.95 -15.41 38.51
C LEU A 71 11.83 -13.97 38.01
N ALA A 72 12.30 -13.06 38.86
CA ALA A 72 12.36 -11.63 38.62
C ALA A 72 13.01 -11.32 37.26
N ARG A 73 12.29 -10.59 36.40
CA ARG A 73 12.86 -9.94 35.23
C ARG A 73 13.94 -8.94 35.67
N PRO A 74 15.12 -8.91 35.05
CA PRO A 74 16.01 -7.77 35.21
C PRO A 74 15.37 -6.57 34.52
N SER A 75 14.98 -5.59 35.31
CA SER A 75 14.56 -4.27 34.82
C SER A 75 15.78 -3.56 34.23
N GLY A 76 15.96 -3.68 32.93
CA GLY A 76 16.86 -2.83 32.15
C GLY A 76 16.22 -1.46 31.96
N THR A 77 16.52 -0.55 32.88
CA THR A 77 16.21 0.87 32.70
C THR A 77 17.12 1.43 31.61
N TYR A 78 16.55 1.73 30.44
CA TYR A 78 17.17 2.62 29.48
C TYR A 78 17.30 4.00 30.12
N ARG A 79 18.52 4.38 30.53
CA ARG A 79 18.85 5.75 30.89
C ARG A 79 18.92 6.59 29.64
N SER A 80 17.95 7.48 29.49
CA SER A 80 18.03 8.65 28.62
C SER A 80 19.14 9.56 29.14
N SER A 81 20.24 9.67 28.42
CA SER A 81 21.31 10.61 28.74
C SER A 81 20.93 12.01 28.25
N THR A 82 20.28 12.77 29.12
CA THR A 82 20.20 14.23 28.97
C THR A 82 21.58 14.82 29.25
N MET A 83 22.21 15.39 28.22
CA MET A 83 23.38 16.27 28.40
C MET A 83 22.95 17.54 29.13
N ALA A 84 23.36 17.64 30.38
CA ALA A 84 23.27 18.86 31.15
C ALA A 84 24.44 19.79 30.74
N THR A 85 24.12 20.90 30.13
CA THR A 85 25.00 22.04 30.00
C THR A 85 25.29 22.68 31.37
N ARG A 86 26.50 22.54 31.86
CA ARG A 86 27.00 23.31 32.99
C ARG A 86 27.40 24.70 32.53
N GLY A 87 26.64 25.70 32.97
CA GLY A 87 27.09 27.08 32.97
C GLY A 87 28.08 27.33 34.11
N SER A 88 29.13 28.03 33.82
CA SER A 88 29.93 28.75 34.84
C SER A 88 30.06 30.19 34.38
N ALA A 89 29.52 31.07 35.24
CA ALA A 89 29.64 32.53 35.15
C ALA A 89 30.92 32.96 35.84
N GLN A 90 31.52 34.01 35.28
CA GLN A 90 32.24 35.11 35.91
C GLN A 90 33.09 35.80 34.81
N GLY A 91 33.01 37.06 34.50
CA GLY A 91 32.85 38.26 35.27
C GLY A 91 33.87 39.26 34.72
N GLY A 92 33.48 40.50 34.43
CA GLY A 92 34.45 41.60 34.35
C GLY A 92 34.44 42.43 33.05
N ALA A 93 33.62 43.43 33.02
CA ALA A 93 33.82 44.85 32.95
C ALA A 93 34.57 45.49 31.74
N ALA A 94 33.81 46.36 31.08
CA ALA A 94 34.12 47.74 30.69
C ALA A 94 35.15 48.05 29.57
N GLY A 95 34.70 48.84 28.65
CA GLY A 95 35.58 49.67 27.84
C GLY A 95 34.99 50.15 26.54
N SER A 96 34.55 51.35 26.53
CA SER A 96 33.94 52.20 25.54
C SER A 96 34.81 52.51 24.30
N ASN A 97 34.05 52.93 23.28
CA ASN A 97 34.33 53.98 22.30
C ASN A 97 34.78 53.67 20.88
N ALA A 98 33.91 54.13 20.02
CA ALA A 98 34.09 55.06 18.91
C ALA A 98 34.60 54.59 17.56
N ALA A 99 33.69 54.73 16.61
CA ALA A 99 33.77 55.35 15.31
C ALA A 99 35.01 55.16 14.43
N GLY A 100 34.77 54.71 13.22
CA GLY A 100 35.73 54.86 12.10
C GLY A 100 35.20 54.13 10.85
N SER A 101 34.77 54.89 9.91
CA SER A 101 34.25 54.56 8.59
C SER A 101 35.29 53.94 7.66
N SER A 102 34.75 53.31 6.65
CA SER A 102 35.20 53.17 5.26
C SER A 102 35.87 51.87 4.82
N GLY A 103 35.20 51.23 3.88
CA GLY A 103 35.83 50.78 2.65
C GLY A 103 36.17 49.31 2.51
N GLY A 104 35.32 48.61 1.77
CA GLY A 104 35.82 47.75 0.71
C GLY A 104 36.15 46.29 1.03
N GLY A 105 35.44 45.40 0.40
CA GLY A 105 35.95 44.07 0.08
C GLY A 105 35.20 42.91 0.76
N SER A 106 34.04 42.59 0.25
CA SER A 106 33.33 41.35 0.55
C SER A 106 33.98 40.13 -0.12
N ASN A 107 34.60 39.26 0.64
CA ASN A 107 34.81 37.89 0.26
C ASN A 107 33.87 37.02 1.10
N GLY A 108 32.67 36.89 0.61
CA GLY A 108 31.72 35.89 1.10
C GLY A 108 31.97 34.57 0.35
N THR A 109 32.51 33.59 1.06
CA THR A 109 32.47 32.20 0.61
C THR A 109 31.05 31.72 0.69
N ALA A 110 30.33 31.78 -0.46
CA ALA A 110 29.05 31.13 -0.64
C ALA A 110 29.30 29.63 -0.73
N TYR A 111 28.63 28.89 0.15
CA TYR A 111 28.44 27.45 -0.01
C TYR A 111 27.69 27.23 -1.32
N GLY A 112 28.35 26.56 -2.29
CA GLY A 112 27.79 26.27 -3.60
C GLY A 112 26.63 25.26 -3.47
N THR A 113 25.49 25.66 -3.93
CA THR A 113 24.41 24.80 -4.35
C THR A 113 24.93 23.80 -5.38
N PRO A 114 24.56 22.51 -5.36
CA PRO A 114 24.90 21.54 -6.41
C PRO A 114 24.32 22.05 -7.74
N GLY A 115 25.18 22.12 -8.77
CA GLY A 115 24.97 22.87 -9.97
C GLY A 115 23.72 22.51 -10.76
N GLN A 116 22.88 23.50 -10.93
CA GLN A 116 22.15 23.65 -12.17
C GLN A 116 23.19 23.86 -13.26
N ALA A 117 23.18 22.99 -14.28
CA ALA A 117 23.91 23.24 -15.51
C ALA A 117 23.38 24.56 -16.11
N GLY A 118 24.13 25.65 -15.87
CA GLY A 118 23.80 26.95 -16.41
C GLY A 118 23.92 26.94 -17.92
N TYR A 119 22.81 27.20 -18.60
CA TYR A 119 22.84 27.55 -20.02
C TYR A 119 23.47 28.95 -20.18
N PRO A 120 24.47 29.09 -21.05
CA PRO A 120 25.05 30.40 -21.34
C PRO A 120 24.04 31.23 -22.13
N THR A 121 23.66 32.38 -21.61
CA THR A 121 22.91 33.40 -22.35
C THR A 121 23.85 34.20 -23.21
N THR A 122 23.46 34.37 -24.49
CA THR A 122 23.99 35.26 -25.54
C THR A 122 25.17 34.77 -26.37
N GLY A 123 24.81 34.16 -27.46
CA GLY A 123 25.59 34.01 -28.69
C GLY A 123 24.64 33.41 -29.72
N THR A 124 24.59 33.90 -30.92
CA THR A 124 23.90 33.24 -32.06
C THR A 124 24.54 31.87 -32.28
N ALA A 125 24.17 30.92 -31.43
CA ALA A 125 24.59 29.55 -31.54
C ALA A 125 23.59 28.81 -32.44
N THR A 126 24.08 28.10 -33.42
CA THR A 126 23.42 26.97 -34.07
C THR A 126 22.65 26.21 -33.02
N PRO A 127 21.35 25.90 -33.22
CA PRO A 127 20.59 25.11 -32.25
C PRO A 127 21.43 23.87 -31.90
N PRO A 128 21.65 23.56 -30.61
CA PRO A 128 22.36 22.35 -30.25
C PRO A 128 21.63 21.20 -30.91
N LEU A 129 22.38 20.29 -31.54
CA LEU A 129 21.85 19.03 -32.05
C LEU A 129 21.02 18.42 -30.92
N ALA A 130 19.75 18.08 -31.20
CA ALA A 130 18.88 17.47 -30.20
C ALA A 130 19.60 16.24 -29.64
N GLU A 131 19.93 16.27 -28.35
CA GLU A 131 20.51 15.13 -27.67
C GLU A 131 19.48 14.00 -27.66
N THR A 132 19.92 12.77 -27.77
CA THR A 132 19.04 11.60 -27.85
C THR A 132 18.96 10.95 -26.48
N ALA A 133 17.75 10.67 -25.99
CA ALA A 133 17.52 9.88 -24.81
C ALA A 133 17.94 8.41 -25.02
N THR A 134 18.14 7.65 -23.96
CA THR A 134 18.38 6.21 -24.00
C THR A 134 17.28 5.46 -24.74
N SER A 135 16.04 5.91 -24.64
CA SER A 135 14.88 5.40 -25.40
C SER A 135 14.91 5.71 -26.91
N GLY A 136 15.90 6.46 -27.40
CA GLY A 136 16.03 6.87 -28.80
C GLY A 136 15.22 8.11 -29.20
N GLY A 137 14.45 8.70 -28.28
CA GLY A 137 13.70 9.93 -28.49
C GLY A 137 14.58 11.18 -28.44
N ALA A 138 14.18 12.29 -29.09
CA ALA A 138 14.88 13.56 -28.97
C ALA A 138 14.67 14.17 -27.57
N CYS A 139 15.74 14.42 -26.87
CA CYS A 139 15.76 15.01 -25.54
C CYS A 139 15.90 16.54 -25.66
N THR A 140 14.77 17.22 -25.85
CA THR A 140 14.70 18.68 -25.94
C THR A 140 14.25 19.30 -24.60
N PRO A 141 14.53 20.58 -24.33
CA PRO A 141 14.05 21.24 -23.13
C PRO A 141 12.52 21.09 -22.95
N GLY A 142 12.09 20.59 -21.79
CA GLY A 142 10.68 20.31 -21.48
C GLY A 142 10.14 18.98 -22.00
N ALA A 143 10.93 18.20 -22.75
CA ALA A 143 10.56 16.84 -23.10
C ALA A 143 10.55 15.93 -21.87
N LYS A 144 9.67 14.94 -21.89
CA LYS A 144 9.67 13.84 -20.90
C LYS A 144 10.51 12.69 -21.41
N GLN A 145 10.97 11.84 -20.48
CA GLN A 145 11.78 10.65 -20.81
C GLN A 145 11.06 9.72 -21.81
N PHE A 146 9.73 9.64 -21.70
CA PHE A 146 8.84 9.05 -22.70
C PHE A 146 7.50 9.82 -22.73
N ALA A 147 7.00 10.08 -23.93
CA ALA A 147 5.91 11.03 -24.12
C ALA A 147 4.51 10.50 -23.76
N TRP A 148 4.36 9.17 -23.64
CA TRP A 148 3.07 8.53 -23.40
C TRP A 148 2.66 8.51 -21.92
N SER A 149 3.58 8.78 -20.98
CA SER A 149 3.28 8.83 -19.55
C SER A 149 3.20 10.28 -19.05
N VAL A 150 2.13 10.57 -18.30
CA VAL A 150 2.02 11.87 -17.62
C VAL A 150 2.94 11.97 -16.40
N TYR A 151 3.40 10.85 -15.89
CA TYR A 151 4.30 10.76 -14.74
C TYR A 151 5.76 10.69 -15.14
N ALA A 152 6.09 10.39 -16.41
CA ALA A 152 7.47 10.32 -16.85
C ALA A 152 8.25 11.57 -16.45
N PRO A 153 9.47 11.42 -15.89
CA PRO A 153 10.30 12.53 -15.47
C PRO A 153 10.82 13.33 -16.68
N PRO A 154 11.44 14.49 -16.46
CA PRO A 154 12.14 15.20 -17.51
C PRO A 154 13.16 14.30 -18.22
N CYS A 155 13.27 14.47 -19.53
CA CYS A 155 14.20 13.72 -20.34
C CYS A 155 15.66 13.97 -19.91
N VAL A 156 16.43 12.90 -19.79
CA VAL A 156 17.87 12.92 -19.59
C VAL A 156 18.52 12.33 -20.83
N PRO A 157 19.48 13.03 -21.48
CA PRO A 157 20.23 12.51 -22.60
C PRO A 157 21.02 11.26 -22.24
N ALA A 158 21.25 10.39 -23.23
CA ALA A 158 22.06 9.20 -23.06
C ALA A 158 23.46 9.56 -22.52
N PHE A 159 23.85 8.90 -21.44
CA PHE A 159 25.08 9.17 -20.72
C PHE A 159 26.27 8.44 -21.32
N HIS A 160 27.38 9.15 -21.51
CA HIS A 160 28.62 8.59 -22.06
C HIS A 160 29.84 8.79 -21.13
N GLY A 161 29.60 9.16 -19.87
CA GLY A 161 30.64 9.45 -18.89
C GLY A 161 31.04 8.26 -18.02
N ASN A 162 31.83 8.53 -16.99
CA ASN A 162 32.14 7.60 -15.92
C ASN A 162 31.04 7.67 -14.85
N ASN A 163 30.42 6.53 -14.54
CA ASN A 163 29.34 6.45 -13.55
C ASN A 163 29.81 6.18 -12.10
N GLY A 164 31.14 6.28 -11.84
CA GLY A 164 31.69 6.07 -10.50
C GLY A 164 31.84 4.61 -10.08
N GLY A 165 31.34 3.66 -10.84
CA GLY A 165 31.43 2.22 -10.52
C GLY A 165 30.49 1.83 -9.36
N ALA A 166 31.06 1.28 -8.28
CA ALA A 166 30.32 0.90 -7.07
C ALA A 166 30.16 2.12 -6.15
N THR A 167 29.11 2.89 -6.31
CA THR A 167 28.87 4.15 -5.60
C THR A 167 28.18 3.97 -4.25
N SER A 168 27.48 2.85 -4.06
CA SER A 168 26.87 2.46 -2.78
C SER A 168 26.66 0.95 -2.71
N HIS A 169 26.18 0.46 -1.57
CA HIS A 169 25.76 -0.94 -1.45
C HIS A 169 24.71 -1.28 -2.51
N GLY A 170 24.79 -2.45 -3.12
CA GLY A 170 23.87 -2.90 -4.17
C GLY A 170 24.04 -2.23 -5.54
N VAL A 171 24.97 -1.29 -5.69
CA VAL A 171 25.29 -0.58 -6.94
C VAL A 171 26.69 -0.97 -7.42
N THR A 172 26.78 -1.35 -8.68
CA THR A 172 28.06 -1.59 -9.39
C THR A 172 28.16 -0.66 -10.60
N GLY A 173 29.25 -0.74 -11.35
CA GLY A 173 29.38 -0.01 -12.62
C GLY A 173 28.35 -0.41 -13.69
N THR A 174 27.68 -1.56 -13.55
CA THR A 174 26.77 -2.12 -14.55
C THR A 174 25.40 -2.55 -14.00
N THR A 175 25.24 -2.64 -12.68
CA THR A 175 24.06 -3.26 -12.07
C THR A 175 23.59 -2.48 -10.85
N ILE A 176 22.27 -2.35 -10.70
CA ILE A 176 21.57 -1.92 -9.50
C ILE A 176 20.70 -3.10 -9.05
N THR A 177 20.93 -3.62 -7.85
CA THR A 177 20.21 -4.77 -7.34
C THR A 177 19.02 -4.32 -6.50
N LEU A 178 17.82 -4.80 -6.83
CA LEU A 178 16.64 -4.76 -5.98
C LEU A 178 16.38 -6.16 -5.42
N THR A 179 15.74 -6.24 -4.27
CA THR A 179 15.27 -7.51 -3.69
C THR A 179 13.74 -7.58 -3.65
N TYR A 180 13.24 -8.80 -3.53
CA TYR A 180 11.83 -9.10 -3.36
C TYR A 180 11.68 -10.29 -2.40
N ARG A 181 11.08 -10.05 -1.24
CA ARG A 181 10.79 -11.08 -0.23
C ARG A 181 9.51 -11.83 -0.58
N LEU A 182 9.60 -13.15 -0.69
CA LEU A 182 8.46 -14.06 -0.81
C LEU A 182 8.03 -14.50 0.59
N ALA A 183 6.75 -14.40 0.91
CA ALA A 183 6.21 -14.96 2.15
C ALA A 183 6.42 -16.48 2.19
N ASN A 184 6.58 -17.04 3.38
CA ASN A 184 6.72 -18.47 3.54
C ASN A 184 5.41 -19.21 3.17
N SER A 185 5.49 -20.52 2.90
CA SER A 185 4.37 -21.30 2.38
C SER A 185 3.19 -21.41 3.35
N SER A 186 3.43 -21.35 4.66
CA SER A 186 2.38 -21.38 5.68
C SER A 186 1.57 -20.08 5.69
N GLN A 187 2.25 -18.95 5.55
CA GLN A 187 1.61 -17.64 5.43
C GLN A 187 0.80 -17.53 4.14
N GLN A 188 1.36 -17.98 3.01
CA GLN A 188 0.62 -17.99 1.75
C GLN A 188 -0.69 -18.77 1.87
N ALA A 189 -0.68 -19.90 2.55
CA ALA A 189 -1.90 -20.68 2.78
C ALA A 189 -2.94 -19.95 3.63
N ILE A 190 -2.52 -19.16 4.61
CA ILE A 190 -3.41 -18.29 5.41
C ILE A 190 -4.01 -17.19 4.54
N ILE A 191 -3.17 -16.49 3.78
CA ILE A 191 -3.61 -15.45 2.84
C ILE A 191 -4.65 -16.00 1.87
N ASP A 192 -4.36 -17.13 1.24
CA ASP A 192 -5.26 -17.78 0.27
C ASP A 192 -6.60 -18.16 0.92
N SER A 193 -6.59 -18.55 2.20
CA SER A 193 -7.79 -18.93 2.93
C SER A 193 -8.68 -17.76 3.36
N VAL A 194 -8.09 -16.62 3.66
CA VAL A 194 -8.77 -15.43 4.20
C VAL A 194 -9.03 -14.40 3.12
N GLY A 195 -8.02 -14.11 2.30
CA GLY A 195 -8.06 -13.04 1.30
C GLY A 195 -8.63 -13.48 -0.05
N GLY A 196 -8.59 -14.78 -0.37
CA GLY A 196 -9.06 -15.28 -1.66
C GLY A 196 -8.48 -14.50 -2.84
N ALA A 197 -9.34 -14.05 -3.76
CA ALA A 197 -8.94 -13.24 -4.92
C ALA A 197 -8.53 -11.79 -4.58
N ALA A 198 -8.70 -11.36 -3.32
CA ALA A 198 -8.29 -10.02 -2.90
C ALA A 198 -6.77 -9.88 -2.73
N VAL A 199 -6.07 -11.00 -2.57
CA VAL A 199 -4.61 -11.01 -2.39
C VAL A 199 -3.94 -11.54 -3.65
N PRO A 200 -3.02 -10.80 -4.26
CA PRO A 200 -2.33 -11.21 -5.47
C PRO A 200 -1.38 -12.40 -5.24
N SER A 201 -1.16 -13.19 -6.29
CA SER A 201 -0.09 -14.17 -6.30
C SER A 201 1.26 -13.46 -6.27
N GLN A 202 2.07 -13.71 -5.23
CA GLN A 202 3.39 -13.10 -5.08
C GLN A 202 4.32 -13.41 -6.26
N HIS A 203 4.27 -14.63 -6.80
CA HIS A 203 5.07 -15.01 -7.97
C HIS A 203 4.60 -14.31 -9.24
N ALA A 204 3.29 -14.17 -9.44
CA ALA A 204 2.75 -13.46 -10.58
C ALA A 204 3.07 -11.95 -10.50
N TYR A 205 2.92 -11.36 -9.31
CA TYR A 205 3.30 -9.96 -9.07
C TYR A 205 4.80 -9.73 -9.32
N LEU A 206 5.67 -10.63 -8.85
CA LEU A 206 7.10 -10.58 -9.13
C LEU A 206 7.40 -10.65 -10.64
N GLN A 207 6.67 -11.49 -11.38
CA GLN A 207 6.80 -11.58 -12.84
C GLN A 207 6.45 -10.26 -13.52
N ASP A 208 5.41 -9.56 -13.07
CA ASP A 208 5.03 -8.25 -13.59
C ASP A 208 6.08 -7.19 -13.23
N LEU A 209 6.61 -7.16 -11.99
CA LEU A 209 7.74 -6.31 -11.60
C LEU A 209 8.96 -6.51 -12.51
N GLN A 210 9.33 -7.77 -12.76
CA GLN A 210 10.47 -8.12 -13.64
C GLN A 210 10.22 -7.68 -15.08
N THR A 211 8.98 -7.78 -15.57
CA THR A 211 8.59 -7.33 -16.91
C THR A 211 8.74 -5.80 -17.03
N TYR A 212 8.24 -5.04 -16.06
CA TYR A 212 8.41 -3.58 -16.04
C TYR A 212 9.86 -3.16 -15.84
N ALA A 213 10.62 -3.84 -14.96
CA ALA A 213 12.04 -3.56 -14.77
C ALA A 213 12.84 -3.74 -16.07
N ALA A 214 12.59 -4.83 -16.80
CA ALA A 214 13.24 -5.09 -18.08
C ALA A 214 12.91 -4.01 -19.11
N PHE A 215 11.65 -3.57 -19.19
CA PHE A 215 11.22 -2.51 -20.07
C PHE A 215 11.85 -1.16 -19.67
N PHE A 216 11.77 -0.76 -18.42
CA PHE A 216 12.30 0.51 -17.94
C PHE A 216 13.82 0.59 -18.04
N ASN A 217 14.53 -0.53 -17.96
CA ASN A 217 15.96 -0.58 -18.27
C ASN A 217 16.29 -0.09 -19.70
N THR A 218 15.32 -0.11 -20.63
CA THR A 218 15.47 0.41 -21.99
C THR A 218 14.94 1.81 -22.17
N GLN A 219 14.17 2.31 -21.22
CA GLN A 219 13.50 3.62 -21.33
C GLN A 219 14.21 4.73 -20.55
N PHE A 220 14.72 4.41 -19.35
CA PHE A 220 15.34 5.37 -18.46
C PHE A 220 16.84 5.46 -18.67
N GLU A 221 17.42 6.63 -18.37
CA GLU A 221 18.87 6.79 -18.28
C GLU A 221 19.37 6.31 -16.92
N LEU A 222 20.08 5.21 -16.91
CA LEU A 222 20.64 4.58 -15.71
C LEU A 222 22.17 4.65 -15.66
N TYR A 223 22.75 5.52 -16.47
CA TYR A 223 24.18 5.83 -16.46
C TYR A 223 25.07 4.60 -16.71
N GLY A 224 24.65 3.76 -17.68
CA GLY A 224 25.35 2.52 -18.02
C GLY A 224 25.07 1.33 -17.11
N ARG A 225 24.12 1.46 -16.18
CA ARG A 225 23.66 0.39 -15.29
C ARG A 225 22.33 -0.19 -15.76
N HIS A 226 21.93 -1.32 -15.19
CA HIS A 226 20.60 -1.89 -15.33
C HIS A 226 20.12 -2.44 -13.99
N VAL A 227 18.82 -2.38 -13.76
CA VAL A 227 18.16 -2.92 -12.57
C VAL A 227 17.96 -4.43 -12.73
N VAL A 228 18.30 -5.19 -11.68
CA VAL A 228 17.99 -6.61 -11.53
C VAL A 228 17.23 -6.85 -10.24
N ILE A 229 16.20 -7.71 -10.27
CA ILE A 229 15.42 -8.09 -9.10
C ILE A 229 15.83 -9.49 -8.67
N LYS A 230 16.27 -9.64 -7.41
CA LYS A 230 16.61 -10.92 -6.77
C LYS A 230 15.52 -11.27 -5.75
N ALA A 231 14.71 -12.28 -6.06
CA ALA A 231 13.77 -12.80 -5.10
C ALA A 231 14.44 -13.75 -4.11
N PHE A 232 13.96 -13.74 -2.87
CA PHE A 232 14.36 -14.68 -1.84
C PHE A 232 13.15 -15.13 -1.01
N GLN A 233 13.27 -16.32 -0.40
CA GLN A 233 12.25 -16.85 0.48
C GLN A 233 12.42 -16.24 1.86
N GLY A 234 11.42 -15.49 2.34
CA GLY A 234 11.38 -14.98 3.71
C GLY A 234 11.30 -16.11 4.73
N GLN A 235 11.91 -15.90 5.88
CA GLN A 235 11.86 -16.78 7.05
C GLN A 235 10.81 -16.29 8.05
N GLY A 236 10.65 -14.96 8.15
CA GLY A 236 9.74 -14.32 9.08
C GLY A 236 8.27 -14.47 8.70
N ASP A 237 7.41 -14.27 9.68
CA ASP A 237 5.96 -14.22 9.53
C ASP A 237 5.52 -12.76 9.57
N TYR A 238 5.28 -12.15 8.39
CA TYR A 238 4.97 -10.73 8.26
C TYR A 238 3.73 -10.30 9.08
N LEU A 239 2.73 -11.18 9.28
CA LEU A 239 1.59 -10.87 10.16
C LEU A 239 2.00 -10.86 11.63
N ALA A 240 2.84 -11.81 12.06
CA ALA A 240 3.39 -11.82 13.41
C ALA A 240 4.41 -10.69 13.63
N GLU A 241 5.14 -10.31 12.59
CA GLU A 241 6.04 -9.14 12.61
C GLU A 241 5.25 -7.86 12.91
N ASP A 242 4.16 -7.59 12.17
CA ASP A 242 3.30 -6.40 12.38
C ASP A 242 2.62 -6.39 13.76
N GLN A 243 2.45 -7.55 14.38
CA GLN A 243 1.99 -7.70 15.75
C GLN A 243 3.13 -7.61 16.81
N GLY A 244 4.38 -7.40 16.36
CA GLY A 244 5.56 -7.36 17.21
C GLY A 244 5.96 -8.72 17.81
N GLN A 245 5.50 -9.83 17.23
CA GLN A 245 5.72 -11.19 17.74
C GLN A 245 6.90 -11.89 17.08
N ASP A 246 7.25 -11.53 15.81
CA ASP A 246 8.37 -12.12 15.06
C ASP A 246 9.37 -11.07 14.53
N LEU A 247 9.82 -10.19 15.40
CA LEU A 247 10.82 -9.16 15.05
C LEU A 247 12.16 -9.77 14.61
N GLN A 248 12.49 -10.97 15.05
CA GLN A 248 13.71 -11.67 14.64
C GLN A 248 13.63 -12.16 13.18
N GLY A 249 12.44 -12.58 12.75
CA GLY A 249 12.18 -12.95 11.36
C GLY A 249 12.36 -11.75 10.43
N ALA A 250 11.76 -10.61 10.77
CA ALA A 250 11.92 -9.36 10.04
C ALA A 250 13.39 -8.96 9.87
N GLN A 251 14.15 -8.95 10.98
CA GLN A 251 15.58 -8.63 10.99
C GLN A 251 16.40 -9.61 10.15
N ALA A 252 16.12 -10.91 10.24
CA ALA A 252 16.84 -11.92 9.45
C ALA A 252 16.59 -11.78 7.96
N ASP A 253 15.37 -11.39 7.58
CA ASP A 253 14.99 -11.19 6.19
C ASP A 253 15.60 -9.89 5.62
N ALA A 254 15.64 -8.80 6.39
CA ALA A 254 16.33 -7.56 6.02
C ALA A 254 17.84 -7.80 5.84
N ALA A 255 18.48 -8.52 6.77
CA ALA A 255 19.88 -8.92 6.64
C ALA A 255 20.12 -9.82 5.40
N THR A 256 19.14 -10.67 5.03
CA THR A 256 19.18 -11.48 3.80
C THR A 256 19.14 -10.59 2.57
N ALA A 257 18.21 -9.62 2.51
CA ALA A 257 18.13 -8.63 1.42
C ALA A 257 19.47 -7.88 1.27
N TYR A 258 20.02 -7.40 2.37
CA TYR A 258 21.34 -6.75 2.39
C TYR A 258 22.44 -7.69 1.86
N SER A 259 22.52 -8.93 2.32
CA SER A 259 23.53 -9.91 1.89
C SER A 259 23.44 -10.25 0.42
N LEU A 260 22.25 -10.17 -0.18
CA LEU A 260 22.02 -10.33 -1.62
C LEU A 260 22.48 -9.09 -2.42
N GLY A 261 22.92 -8.06 -1.72
CA GLY A 261 23.39 -6.81 -2.30
C GLY A 261 22.25 -5.88 -2.71
N ALA A 262 21.21 -5.77 -1.91
CA ALA A 262 20.09 -4.87 -2.18
C ALA A 262 20.51 -3.40 -2.09
N PHE A 263 20.28 -2.63 -3.15
CA PHE A 263 20.20 -1.17 -3.08
C PHE A 263 18.80 -0.73 -2.62
N GLY A 264 17.78 -1.48 -3.02
CA GLY A 264 16.41 -1.29 -2.61
C GLY A 264 15.63 -2.59 -2.59
N ASP A 265 14.46 -2.58 -1.97
CA ASP A 265 13.51 -3.68 -1.87
C ASP A 265 12.15 -3.27 -2.43
N VAL A 266 11.55 -4.14 -3.24
CA VAL A 266 10.26 -3.92 -3.90
C VAL A 266 9.25 -5.01 -3.53
N THR A 267 9.34 -5.53 -2.34
CA THR A 267 8.41 -6.51 -1.79
C THR A 267 6.99 -5.97 -1.84
N PHE A 268 6.02 -6.83 -2.19
CA PHE A 268 4.64 -6.39 -2.29
C PHE A 268 4.09 -5.99 -0.91
N LEU A 269 3.36 -4.86 -0.88
CA LEU A 269 2.85 -4.23 0.35
C LEU A 269 2.08 -5.17 1.30
N LEU A 270 1.36 -6.18 0.77
CA LEU A 270 0.63 -7.15 1.60
C LEU A 270 1.50 -8.29 2.14
N THR A 271 2.78 -8.31 1.82
CA THR A 271 3.75 -9.30 2.29
C THR A 271 5.01 -8.66 2.86
N SER A 272 5.04 -7.33 2.88
CA SER A 272 5.97 -6.52 3.66
C SER A 272 5.36 -6.27 5.05
N SER A 273 6.20 -6.03 6.03
CA SER A 273 5.80 -5.66 7.37
C SER A 273 6.53 -4.40 7.81
N GLN A 274 5.92 -3.63 8.70
CA GLN A 274 6.55 -2.44 9.25
C GLN A 274 7.92 -2.73 9.91
N PRO A 275 8.10 -3.81 10.71
CA PRO A 275 9.41 -4.15 11.26
C PRO A 275 10.44 -4.49 10.18
N TYR A 276 10.05 -5.23 9.13
CA TYR A 276 10.95 -5.55 8.01
C TYR A 276 11.43 -4.28 7.28
N GLU A 277 10.53 -3.34 7.03
CA GLU A 277 10.84 -2.04 6.41
C GLU A 277 11.80 -1.23 7.29
N GLN A 278 11.57 -1.17 8.60
CA GLN A 278 12.47 -0.50 9.55
C GLN A 278 13.87 -1.12 9.57
N ASP A 279 13.96 -2.44 9.50
CA ASP A 279 15.23 -3.16 9.47
C ASP A 279 15.95 -2.98 8.13
N LEU A 280 15.23 -2.88 6.99
CA LEU A 280 15.80 -2.48 5.70
C LEU A 280 16.42 -1.07 5.77
N ALA A 281 15.71 -0.12 6.38
CA ALA A 281 16.24 1.24 6.57
C ALA A 281 17.48 1.26 7.47
N ALA A 282 17.52 0.41 8.52
CA ALA A 282 18.68 0.25 9.38
C ALA A 282 19.90 -0.34 8.65
N GLU A 283 19.67 -1.21 7.67
CA GLU A 283 20.68 -1.75 6.76
C GLU A 283 21.00 -0.79 5.58
N HIS A 284 20.43 0.41 5.56
CA HIS A 284 20.60 1.41 4.50
C HIS A 284 20.09 0.95 3.11
N VAL A 285 19.10 0.09 3.07
CA VAL A 285 18.40 -0.37 1.87
C VAL A 285 17.14 0.45 1.67
N LEU A 286 16.89 0.96 0.45
CA LEU A 286 15.63 1.66 0.14
C LEU A 286 14.47 0.66 0.17
N SER A 287 13.32 1.05 0.70
CA SER A 287 12.08 0.28 0.63
C SER A 287 11.01 1.05 -0.15
N PHE A 288 10.18 0.31 -0.90
CA PHE A 288 9.11 0.88 -1.73
C PHE A 288 7.74 0.29 -1.39
N SER A 289 7.62 -0.31 -0.23
CA SER A 289 6.45 -1.11 0.17
C SER A 289 5.53 -0.45 1.20
N PRO A 290 5.98 0.51 2.07
CA PRO A 290 5.17 0.96 3.19
C PRO A 290 3.84 1.57 2.74
N THR A 291 2.77 1.25 3.49
CA THR A 291 1.43 1.76 3.22
C THR A 291 0.74 2.21 4.51
N GLY A 292 0.01 3.33 4.44
CA GLY A 292 -0.77 3.84 5.56
C GLY A 292 0.04 4.41 6.72
N MET A 293 1.37 4.42 6.66
CA MET A 293 2.24 4.98 7.71
C MET A 293 2.09 6.50 7.78
N PRO A 294 2.13 7.08 9.01
CA PRO A 294 2.07 8.54 9.16
C PRO A 294 3.33 9.22 8.60
N GLN A 295 3.23 10.51 8.28
CA GLN A 295 4.37 11.27 7.76
C GLN A 295 5.58 11.21 8.70
N SER A 296 5.35 11.27 10.02
CA SER A 296 6.42 11.19 11.03
C SER A 296 7.23 9.89 10.98
N TRP A 297 6.62 8.80 10.53
CA TRP A 297 7.32 7.53 10.33
C TRP A 297 8.29 7.64 9.14
N PHE A 298 7.83 8.13 7.99
CA PHE A 298 8.70 8.39 6.84
C PHE A 298 9.85 9.33 7.18
N ASP A 299 9.58 10.40 7.94
CA ASP A 299 10.61 11.35 8.38
C ASP A 299 11.68 10.67 9.27
N SER A 300 11.28 9.68 10.06
CA SER A 300 12.18 8.95 10.97
C SER A 300 13.12 7.98 10.24
N TYR A 301 12.69 7.45 9.11
CA TYR A 301 13.45 6.49 8.30
C TYR A 301 13.99 7.09 6.99
N ALA A 302 13.94 8.43 6.87
CA ALA A 302 14.50 9.12 5.73
C ALA A 302 16.02 8.84 5.56
N PRO A 303 16.52 8.65 4.35
CA PRO A 303 15.87 8.73 3.05
C PRO A 303 15.41 7.37 2.48
N TYR A 304 15.19 6.36 3.31
CA TYR A 304 15.11 4.96 2.88
C TYR A 304 13.70 4.50 2.52
N GLU A 305 12.66 5.10 3.09
CA GLU A 305 11.28 4.64 2.93
C GLU A 305 10.51 5.44 1.90
N TRP A 306 9.95 4.76 0.89
CA TRP A 306 9.20 5.34 -0.22
C TRP A 306 7.92 4.56 -0.46
N SER A 307 6.87 5.22 -0.95
CA SER A 307 5.62 4.57 -1.29
C SER A 307 4.90 5.30 -2.41
N ILE A 308 4.21 4.55 -3.26
CA ILE A 308 3.29 5.12 -4.26
C ILE A 308 1.95 5.54 -3.65
N TRP A 309 1.67 5.14 -2.42
CA TRP A 309 0.44 5.43 -1.70
C TRP A 309 0.55 6.73 -0.91
N ALA A 310 -0.59 7.36 -0.62
CA ALA A 310 -0.61 8.49 0.29
C ALA A 310 -0.16 8.06 1.71
N THR A 311 0.49 8.98 2.44
CA THR A 311 0.77 8.75 3.86
C THR A 311 -0.52 8.65 4.65
N GLY A 312 -0.50 7.92 5.76
CA GLY A 312 -1.62 7.89 6.71
C GLY A 312 -2.03 9.29 7.17
N THR A 313 -1.07 10.21 7.31
CA THR A 313 -1.34 11.62 7.63
C THR A 313 -2.16 12.33 6.53
N LYS A 314 -1.83 12.14 5.24
CA LYS A 314 -2.63 12.68 4.11
C LYS A 314 -4.04 12.09 4.11
N ILE A 315 -4.15 10.77 4.34
CA ILE A 315 -5.44 10.09 4.45
C ILE A 315 -6.23 10.63 5.65
N ALA A 316 -5.59 10.81 6.81
CA ALA A 316 -6.22 11.42 7.99
C ALA A 316 -6.73 12.83 7.69
N GLU A 317 -5.95 13.64 6.97
CA GLU A 317 -6.36 14.98 6.52
C GLU A 317 -7.61 14.92 5.63
N SER A 318 -7.68 13.96 4.70
CA SER A 318 -8.87 13.73 3.86
C SER A 318 -10.09 13.35 4.72
N TYR A 319 -9.95 12.45 5.69
CA TYR A 319 -11.02 12.10 6.64
C TYR A 319 -11.55 13.34 7.38
N VAL A 320 -10.63 14.10 7.98
CA VAL A 320 -10.98 15.29 8.77
C VAL A 320 -11.71 16.32 7.91
N ASN A 321 -11.15 16.67 6.75
CA ASN A 321 -11.73 17.70 5.89
C ASN A 321 -13.07 17.26 5.30
N THR A 322 -13.21 15.99 4.92
CA THR A 322 -14.49 15.44 4.43
C THR A 322 -15.54 15.43 5.53
N VAL A 323 -15.22 14.93 6.71
CA VAL A 323 -16.17 14.87 7.83
C VAL A 323 -16.56 16.27 8.27
N CYS A 324 -15.59 17.15 8.54
CA CYS A 324 -15.85 18.50 9.02
C CYS A 324 -16.63 19.36 8.00
N GLY A 325 -16.24 19.27 6.73
CA GLY A 325 -16.80 20.13 5.69
C GLY A 325 -18.06 19.60 5.02
N ARG A 326 -18.31 18.28 5.07
CA ARG A 326 -19.35 17.65 4.24
C ARG A 326 -20.31 16.72 4.97
N MET A 327 -19.97 16.26 6.18
CA MET A 327 -20.73 15.23 6.87
C MET A 327 -21.24 15.67 8.26
N ALA A 328 -20.47 16.48 8.98
CA ALA A 328 -20.78 16.89 10.34
C ALA A 328 -22.10 17.66 10.40
N GLY A 329 -22.95 17.32 11.38
CA GLY A 329 -24.25 17.94 11.57
C GLY A 329 -25.33 17.55 10.56
N MET A 330 -25.00 16.71 9.56
CA MET A 330 -25.91 16.28 8.50
C MET A 330 -26.42 14.86 8.73
N PRO A 331 -27.61 14.51 8.19
CA PRO A 331 -28.15 13.16 8.34
C PRO A 331 -27.33 12.11 7.60
N ALA A 332 -27.35 10.87 8.11
CA ALA A 332 -26.60 9.72 7.58
C ALA A 332 -27.31 9.11 6.35
N VAL A 333 -27.46 9.89 5.29
CA VAL A 333 -28.30 9.57 4.13
C VAL A 333 -27.91 8.34 3.35
N PHE A 334 -26.68 7.86 3.50
CA PHE A 334 -26.16 6.67 2.83
C PHE A 334 -26.30 5.39 3.68
N ALA A 335 -26.75 5.48 4.94
CA ALA A 335 -26.96 4.30 5.79
C ALA A 335 -28.04 3.36 5.23
N GLY A 336 -27.91 2.06 5.51
CA GLY A 336 -28.80 1.04 4.93
C GLY A 336 -30.22 1.02 5.46
N SER A 337 -30.48 1.55 6.69
CA SER A 337 -31.82 1.57 7.24
C SER A 337 -32.47 2.95 7.13
N ALA A 338 -33.77 2.99 6.80
CA ALA A 338 -34.53 4.25 6.73
C ALA A 338 -34.50 5.04 8.06
N ALA A 339 -34.52 4.32 9.18
CA ALA A 339 -34.45 4.93 10.52
C ALA A 339 -33.08 5.60 10.77
N THR A 340 -31.99 5.02 10.29
CA THR A 340 -30.66 5.58 10.43
C THR A 340 -30.45 6.75 9.46
N ARG A 341 -30.99 6.67 8.23
CA ARG A 341 -30.86 7.75 7.22
C ARG A 341 -31.40 9.10 7.67
N SER A 342 -32.37 9.12 8.58
CA SER A 342 -32.93 10.37 9.13
C SER A 342 -32.16 10.91 10.34
N GLN A 343 -31.22 10.16 10.89
CA GLN A 343 -30.45 10.56 12.06
C GLN A 343 -29.27 11.44 11.66
N THR A 344 -28.95 12.44 12.46
CA THR A 344 -27.69 13.18 12.36
C THR A 344 -26.53 12.20 12.57
N ARG A 345 -25.49 12.30 11.73
CA ARG A 345 -24.32 11.44 11.78
C ARG A 345 -23.68 11.43 13.17
N ARG A 346 -23.42 10.22 13.65
CA ARG A 346 -22.62 9.93 14.84
C ARG A 346 -21.47 9.05 14.38
N PHE A 347 -20.26 9.57 14.49
CA PHE A 347 -19.07 8.93 13.94
C PHE A 347 -18.45 7.94 14.91
N GLY A 348 -18.08 6.77 14.39
CA GLY A 348 -17.19 5.81 15.04
C GLY A 348 -15.90 5.70 14.25
N LEU A 349 -14.79 5.37 14.90
CA LEU A 349 -13.48 5.18 14.28
C LEU A 349 -12.97 3.77 14.53
N LEU A 350 -12.53 3.09 13.47
CA LEU A 350 -11.83 1.80 13.50
C LEU A 350 -10.40 1.97 12.99
N THR A 351 -9.44 1.42 13.72
CA THR A 351 -8.02 1.37 13.31
C THR A 351 -7.38 0.07 13.77
N PRO A 352 -6.36 -0.47 13.07
CA PRO A 352 -5.50 -1.49 13.65
C PRO A 352 -4.85 -1.03 14.95
N ASP A 353 -4.51 -1.95 15.84
CA ASP A 353 -3.86 -1.68 17.13
C ASP A 353 -2.34 -1.46 17.01
N ASN A 354 -1.75 -1.65 15.82
CA ASN A 354 -0.37 -1.30 15.56
C ASN A 354 -0.11 0.19 15.88
N PRO A 355 0.98 0.53 16.57
CA PRO A 355 1.24 1.88 17.07
C PRO A 355 1.17 3.00 16.03
N GLU A 356 1.63 2.76 14.80
CA GLU A 356 1.61 3.78 13.76
C GLU A 356 0.21 4.01 13.18
N TYR A 357 -0.61 2.97 13.04
CA TYR A 357 -2.03 3.13 12.68
C TYR A 357 -2.83 3.81 13.79
N VAL A 358 -2.54 3.51 15.06
CA VAL A 358 -3.13 4.23 16.21
C VAL A 358 -2.73 5.71 16.19
N ARG A 359 -1.51 6.03 15.75
CA ARG A 359 -1.08 7.43 15.57
C ARG A 359 -1.92 8.14 14.51
N VAL A 360 -2.14 7.52 13.34
CA VAL A 360 -3.03 8.05 12.30
C VAL A 360 -4.46 8.23 12.82
N GLY A 361 -5.00 7.25 13.54
CA GLY A 361 -6.30 7.36 14.22
C GLY A 361 -6.36 8.54 15.21
N SER A 362 -5.27 8.80 15.91
CA SER A 362 -5.14 9.96 16.81
C SER A 362 -5.11 11.29 16.06
N GLU A 363 -4.48 11.35 14.89
CA GLU A 363 -4.49 12.52 14.00
C GLU A 363 -5.92 12.81 13.51
N ILE A 364 -6.65 11.79 13.04
CA ILE A 364 -8.07 11.91 12.67
C ILE A 364 -8.87 12.45 13.85
N GLN A 365 -8.77 11.84 15.03
CA GLN A 365 -9.52 12.26 16.20
C GLN A 365 -9.18 13.69 16.63
N ALA A 366 -7.91 14.09 16.57
CA ALA A 366 -7.48 15.45 16.89
C ALA A 366 -8.06 16.46 15.90
N GLY A 367 -7.98 16.18 14.60
CA GLY A 367 -8.54 17.04 13.55
C GLY A 367 -10.05 17.21 13.68
N LEU A 368 -10.80 16.14 13.93
CA LEU A 368 -12.25 16.18 14.13
C LEU A 368 -12.64 17.07 15.33
N ARG A 369 -11.88 17.01 16.43
CA ARG A 369 -12.12 17.89 17.59
C ARG A 369 -11.95 19.37 17.25
N HIS A 370 -11.05 19.73 16.34
CA HIS A 370 -10.87 21.13 15.91
C HIS A 370 -12.10 21.69 15.20
N CYS A 371 -12.90 20.87 14.53
CA CYS A 371 -14.17 21.30 13.94
C CYS A 371 -15.40 21.00 14.83
N GLY A 372 -15.19 20.67 16.10
CA GLY A 372 -16.27 20.43 17.07
C GLY A 372 -16.94 19.06 16.94
N VAL A 373 -16.40 18.15 16.14
CA VAL A 373 -16.89 16.78 16.01
C VAL A 373 -16.22 15.88 17.05
N SER A 374 -17.04 15.18 17.84
CA SER A 374 -16.60 14.15 18.78
C SER A 374 -17.00 12.79 18.27
N LEU A 375 -16.08 11.83 18.33
CA LEU A 375 -16.40 10.43 18.04
C LEU A 375 -17.34 9.88 19.11
N ALA A 376 -18.39 9.18 18.69
CA ALA A 376 -19.26 8.44 19.61
C ALA A 376 -18.51 7.24 20.19
N LYS A 377 -17.62 6.62 19.38
CA LYS A 377 -16.82 5.48 19.77
C LYS A 377 -15.54 5.42 18.94
N SER A 378 -14.46 4.93 19.53
CA SER A 378 -13.24 4.52 18.83
C SER A 378 -12.88 3.11 19.28
N GLU A 379 -12.62 2.24 18.33
CA GLU A 379 -12.21 0.85 18.55
C GLU A 379 -10.92 0.58 17.78
N THR A 380 -10.05 -0.20 18.39
CA THR A 380 -8.88 -0.78 17.73
C THR A 380 -9.08 -2.29 17.59
N TYR A 381 -8.40 -2.90 16.63
CA TYR A 381 -8.45 -4.34 16.39
C TYR A 381 -7.05 -4.86 16.05
N SER A 382 -6.81 -6.13 16.36
CA SER A 382 -5.55 -6.80 16.04
C SER A 382 -5.52 -7.24 14.56
N LEU A 383 -4.32 -7.25 13.97
CA LEU A 383 -4.08 -7.87 12.66
C LEU A 383 -3.97 -9.40 12.74
N ASP A 384 -4.29 -10.02 13.90
CA ASP A 384 -4.45 -11.48 14.03
C ASP A 384 -5.78 -11.94 13.41
N TYR A 385 -5.74 -12.31 12.13
CA TYR A 385 -6.94 -12.75 11.41
C TYR A 385 -7.59 -14.02 11.98
N ALA A 386 -6.91 -14.77 12.84
CA ALA A 386 -7.55 -15.88 13.57
C ALA A 386 -8.62 -15.40 14.55
N GLN A 387 -8.53 -14.15 15.01
CA GLN A 387 -9.49 -13.51 15.92
C GLN A 387 -10.48 -12.58 15.19
N ALA A 388 -10.34 -12.37 13.89
CA ALA A 388 -11.07 -11.37 13.11
C ALA A 388 -12.59 -11.43 13.28
N SER A 389 -13.18 -12.62 13.31
CA SER A 389 -14.65 -12.80 13.51
C SER A 389 -15.10 -12.37 14.91
N GLN A 390 -14.29 -12.62 15.94
CA GLN A 390 -14.58 -12.22 17.32
C GLN A 390 -14.47 -10.71 17.47
N GLU A 391 -13.39 -10.15 16.99
CA GLU A 391 -13.12 -8.70 17.03
C GLU A 391 -14.15 -7.92 16.23
N GLY A 392 -14.48 -8.39 15.01
CA GLY A 392 -15.54 -7.82 14.19
C GLY A 392 -16.89 -7.80 14.91
N THR A 393 -17.24 -8.91 15.61
CA THR A 393 -18.47 -9.00 16.38
C THR A 393 -18.49 -7.99 17.54
N ALA A 394 -17.40 -7.88 18.28
CA ALA A 394 -17.27 -6.96 19.41
C ALA A 394 -17.32 -5.49 18.97
N ALA A 395 -16.56 -5.11 17.94
CA ALA A 395 -16.50 -3.75 17.44
C ALA A 395 -17.86 -3.28 16.90
N MET A 396 -18.56 -4.11 16.11
CA MET A 396 -19.88 -3.75 15.57
C MET A 396 -20.95 -3.67 16.66
N ALA A 397 -20.88 -4.53 17.70
CA ALA A 397 -21.78 -4.45 18.85
C ALA A 397 -21.56 -3.14 19.64
N ALA A 398 -20.32 -2.75 19.87
CA ALA A 398 -19.97 -1.50 20.53
C ALA A 398 -20.46 -0.29 19.75
N PHE A 399 -20.22 -0.23 18.44
CA PHE A 399 -20.69 0.86 17.59
C PHE A 399 -22.21 0.98 17.56
N ARG A 400 -22.90 -0.16 17.43
CA ARG A 400 -24.37 -0.18 17.47
C ARG A 400 -24.91 0.30 18.83
N ALA A 401 -24.31 -0.12 19.94
CA ALA A 401 -24.72 0.28 21.28
C ALA A 401 -24.55 1.78 21.52
N ASP A 402 -23.45 2.35 20.99
CA ASP A 402 -23.16 3.78 21.09
C ASP A 402 -23.86 4.62 20.00
N GLY A 403 -24.74 3.99 19.19
CA GLY A 403 -25.54 4.65 18.17
C GLY A 403 -24.72 5.28 17.04
N VAL A 404 -23.59 4.67 16.69
CA VAL A 404 -22.79 5.09 15.53
C VAL A 404 -23.61 4.87 14.26
N THR A 405 -23.69 5.89 13.42
CA THR A 405 -24.37 5.85 12.12
C THR A 405 -23.39 5.82 10.95
N THR A 406 -22.17 6.27 11.19
CA THR A 406 -21.13 6.43 10.17
C THR A 406 -19.81 5.93 10.73
N VAL A 407 -19.25 4.87 10.13
CA VAL A 407 -18.00 4.25 10.54
C VAL A 407 -16.87 4.80 9.68
N LEU A 408 -15.91 5.47 10.32
CA LEU A 408 -14.64 5.86 9.72
C LEU A 408 -13.69 4.68 9.89
N CYS A 409 -13.50 3.91 8.84
CA CYS A 409 -12.68 2.70 8.86
C CYS A 409 -11.31 3.00 8.24
N MET A 410 -10.35 3.42 9.05
CA MET A 410 -8.94 3.46 8.68
C MET A 410 -8.37 2.05 8.87
N CYS A 411 -8.83 1.11 8.08
CA CYS A 411 -8.64 -0.32 8.24
C CYS A 411 -7.67 -0.87 7.18
N ASP A 412 -7.10 -2.04 7.47
CA ASP A 412 -6.47 -2.88 6.45
C ASP A 412 -7.53 -3.44 5.47
N PRO A 413 -7.14 -3.97 4.30
CA PRO A 413 -8.10 -4.41 3.29
C PRO A 413 -8.83 -5.73 3.61
N VAL A 414 -8.46 -6.44 4.68
CA VAL A 414 -9.03 -7.76 5.03
C VAL A 414 -10.12 -7.65 6.10
N MET A 415 -9.88 -6.91 7.18
CA MET A 415 -10.80 -6.81 8.31
C MET A 415 -12.20 -6.28 7.97
N PRO A 416 -12.40 -5.39 6.98
CA PRO A 416 -13.74 -4.99 6.54
C PRO A 416 -14.67 -6.15 6.17
N ILE A 417 -14.14 -7.29 5.71
CA ILE A 417 -14.92 -8.51 5.43
C ILE A 417 -15.64 -8.99 6.69
N PHE A 418 -14.90 -9.07 7.80
CA PHE A 418 -15.41 -9.56 9.09
C PHE A 418 -16.30 -8.53 9.78
N PHE A 419 -15.96 -7.24 9.71
CA PHE A 419 -16.81 -6.16 10.22
C PHE A 419 -18.16 -6.15 9.50
N ALA A 420 -18.18 -6.27 8.18
CA ALA A 420 -19.41 -6.31 7.39
C ALA A 420 -20.27 -7.54 7.72
N GLN A 421 -19.68 -8.72 7.89
CA GLN A 421 -20.39 -9.92 8.30
C GLN A 421 -21.00 -9.77 9.70
N ALA A 422 -20.24 -9.23 10.65
CA ALA A 422 -20.72 -8.97 12.00
C ALA A 422 -21.86 -7.94 12.02
N ALA A 423 -21.74 -6.86 11.25
CA ALA A 423 -22.78 -5.84 11.10
C ALA A 423 -24.07 -6.44 10.53
N ASN A 424 -23.99 -7.29 9.49
CA ASN A 424 -25.14 -8.00 8.94
C ASN A 424 -25.81 -8.91 9.97
N THR A 425 -25.02 -9.70 10.71
CA THR A 425 -25.54 -10.59 11.75
C THR A 425 -26.30 -9.83 12.83
N GLN A 426 -25.85 -8.61 13.12
CA GLN A 426 -26.45 -7.73 14.11
C GLN A 426 -27.58 -6.84 13.54
N SER A 427 -27.91 -6.96 12.24
CA SER A 427 -28.85 -6.08 11.52
C SER A 427 -28.49 -4.59 11.72
N TYR A 428 -27.21 -4.29 11.64
CA TYR A 428 -26.64 -2.96 11.77
C TYR A 428 -26.04 -2.53 10.42
N TYR A 429 -26.58 -1.45 9.84
CA TYR A 429 -26.24 -0.99 8.49
C TYR A 429 -25.81 0.48 8.51
N PRO A 430 -24.61 0.80 9.01
CA PRO A 430 -24.09 2.17 9.02
C PRO A 430 -23.64 2.60 7.62
N GLU A 431 -23.29 3.88 7.48
CA GLU A 431 -22.43 4.35 6.41
C GLU A 431 -20.98 3.92 6.71
N TRP A 432 -20.21 3.60 5.66
CA TRP A 432 -18.80 3.32 5.74
C TRP A 432 -18.02 4.41 5.01
N VAL A 433 -17.03 4.99 5.66
CA VAL A 433 -16.04 5.87 5.04
C VAL A 433 -14.70 5.17 5.16
N VAL A 434 -14.08 4.91 4.02
CA VAL A 434 -12.91 4.03 3.92
C VAL A 434 -11.79 4.70 3.12
N PRO A 435 -10.51 4.32 3.30
CA PRO A 435 -9.47 4.63 2.34
C PRO A 435 -9.68 3.84 1.04
N ASN A 436 -8.77 3.97 0.09
CA ASN A 436 -8.84 3.16 -1.12
C ASN A 436 -8.60 1.68 -0.82
N TYR A 437 -9.50 0.85 -1.33
CA TYR A 437 -9.27 -0.58 -1.53
C TYR A 437 -9.50 -0.88 -3.01
N LEU A 438 -8.61 -1.62 -3.64
CA LEU A 438 -8.82 -2.06 -5.02
C LEU A 438 -10.08 -2.93 -5.12
N ASP A 439 -10.74 -2.91 -6.28
CA ASP A 439 -12.02 -3.60 -6.49
C ASP A 439 -12.05 -5.06 -6.00
N PRO A 440 -11.03 -5.91 -6.24
CA PRO A 440 -11.04 -7.29 -5.77
C PRO A 440 -11.14 -7.44 -4.25
N ALA A 441 -10.57 -6.52 -3.48
CA ALA A 441 -10.72 -6.49 -2.02
C ALA A 441 -12.15 -6.10 -1.63
N GLY A 442 -12.72 -5.06 -2.25
CA GLY A 442 -14.09 -4.63 -2.04
C GLY A 442 -15.13 -5.70 -2.38
N GLN A 443 -14.88 -6.51 -3.41
CA GLN A 443 -15.74 -7.63 -3.81
C GLN A 443 -15.86 -8.75 -2.76
N GLN A 444 -14.91 -8.88 -1.85
CA GLN A 444 -14.96 -9.84 -0.74
C GLN A 444 -15.87 -9.36 0.40
N VAL A 445 -16.12 -8.05 0.49
CA VAL A 445 -16.99 -7.48 1.52
C VAL A 445 -18.45 -7.68 1.13
N SER A 446 -19.31 -7.96 2.10
CA SER A 446 -20.74 -8.13 1.86
C SER A 446 -21.35 -6.92 1.15
N SER A 447 -21.96 -7.11 -0.01
CA SER A 447 -22.57 -6.03 -0.80
C SER A 447 -23.70 -5.30 -0.07
N SER A 448 -24.39 -5.96 0.86
CA SER A 448 -25.42 -5.33 1.71
C SER A 448 -24.84 -4.28 2.68
N GLN A 449 -23.54 -4.32 2.95
CA GLN A 449 -22.82 -3.33 3.74
C GLN A 449 -22.05 -2.38 2.83
N TRP A 450 -21.34 -2.95 1.84
CA TRP A 450 -20.42 -2.15 1.02
C TRP A 450 -21.14 -1.21 0.05
N SER A 451 -22.39 -1.49 -0.34
CA SER A 451 -23.24 -0.52 -1.06
C SER A 451 -23.48 0.80 -0.31
N HIS A 452 -23.10 0.87 0.97
CA HIS A 452 -23.13 2.06 1.81
C HIS A 452 -21.72 2.64 2.06
N ALA A 453 -20.71 2.20 1.29
CA ALA A 453 -19.33 2.61 1.45
C ALA A 453 -18.95 3.73 0.47
N ILE A 454 -18.20 4.70 1.01
CA ILE A 454 -17.61 5.82 0.29
C ILE A 454 -16.11 5.77 0.55
N SER A 455 -15.31 5.77 -0.53
CA SER A 455 -13.87 5.98 -0.45
C SER A 455 -13.57 7.47 -0.56
N ILE A 456 -12.65 7.94 0.28
CA ILE A 456 -12.17 9.32 0.31
C ILE A 456 -10.70 9.46 -0.12
N ASP A 457 -10.14 8.39 -0.64
CA ASP A 457 -8.79 8.31 -1.19
C ASP A 457 -8.85 7.46 -2.46
N GLY A 458 -9.74 7.84 -3.39
CA GLY A 458 -10.08 7.06 -4.56
C GLY A 458 -8.91 6.84 -5.51
N TRP A 459 -8.89 5.68 -6.12
CA TRP A 459 -7.91 5.26 -7.11
C TRP A 459 -8.61 4.66 -8.34
N PRO A 460 -9.12 5.52 -9.26
CA PRO A 460 -9.99 5.07 -10.34
C PRO A 460 -9.25 4.14 -11.30
N MET A 461 -9.86 2.99 -11.57
CA MET A 461 -9.33 2.00 -12.48
C MET A 461 -9.68 2.35 -13.93
N PRO A 462 -8.70 2.41 -14.85
CA PRO A 462 -8.99 2.58 -16.26
C PRO A 462 -9.74 1.36 -16.80
N PRO A 463 -10.49 1.51 -17.91
CA PRO A 463 -11.07 0.37 -18.61
C PRO A 463 -10.00 -0.67 -18.97
N ALA A 464 -10.38 -1.94 -18.94
CA ALA A 464 -9.50 -3.05 -19.27
C ALA A 464 -8.77 -2.85 -20.62
N GLY A 465 -7.50 -3.14 -20.65
CA GLY A 465 -6.66 -2.91 -21.83
C GLY A 465 -6.34 -1.44 -22.12
N GLN A 466 -6.63 -0.57 -21.17
CA GLN A 466 -6.33 0.86 -21.25
C GLN A 466 -5.50 1.30 -20.03
N GLY A 467 -5.13 2.58 -20.03
CA GLY A 467 -4.30 3.14 -18.97
C GLY A 467 -2.82 2.96 -19.21
N GLU A 468 -2.07 3.70 -18.43
CA GLU A 468 -0.62 3.86 -18.60
C GLU A 468 0.13 2.55 -18.30
N ALA A 469 -0.26 1.86 -17.22
CA ALA A 469 0.36 0.60 -16.83
C ALA A 469 0.16 -0.51 -17.88
N TYR A 470 -1.06 -0.62 -18.45
CA TYR A 470 -1.32 -1.60 -19.50
C TYR A 470 -0.55 -1.27 -20.79
N HIS A 471 -0.52 0.01 -21.18
CA HIS A 471 0.26 0.45 -22.33
C HIS A 471 1.76 0.11 -22.18
N ALA A 472 2.33 0.36 -21.00
CA ALA A 472 3.70 0.00 -20.69
C ALA A 472 3.92 -1.52 -20.78
N PHE A 473 2.96 -2.33 -20.30
CA PHE A 473 3.03 -3.78 -20.40
C PHE A 473 2.99 -4.28 -21.85
N GLU A 474 2.11 -3.74 -22.67
CA GLU A 474 2.05 -4.03 -24.10
C GLU A 474 3.38 -3.72 -24.82
N LEU A 475 4.03 -2.60 -24.45
CA LEU A 475 5.35 -2.26 -24.99
C LEU A 475 6.43 -3.22 -24.48
N ALA A 476 6.35 -3.66 -23.22
CA ALA A 476 7.28 -4.56 -22.57
C ALA A 476 7.17 -6.01 -23.09
N ALA A 477 5.95 -6.48 -23.29
CA ALA A 477 5.63 -7.87 -23.64
C ALA A 477 4.47 -7.96 -24.64
N PRO A 478 4.70 -7.57 -25.91
CA PRO A 478 3.64 -7.49 -26.92
C PRO A 478 2.83 -8.77 -27.06
N GLY A 479 1.49 -8.63 -27.04
CA GLY A 479 0.55 -9.75 -27.18
C GLY A 479 0.44 -10.66 -25.97
N LYS A 480 1.06 -10.31 -24.83
CA LYS A 480 0.87 -11.00 -23.56
C LYS A 480 -0.06 -10.21 -22.65
N GLN A 481 -0.60 -10.87 -21.65
CA GLN A 481 -1.35 -10.22 -20.58
C GLN A 481 -0.49 -10.15 -19.30
N PRO A 482 -0.68 -9.14 -18.45
CA PRO A 482 -0.09 -9.13 -17.11
C PRO A 482 -0.41 -10.42 -16.36
N ALA A 483 0.53 -10.88 -15.55
CA ALA A 483 0.39 -12.13 -14.80
C ALA A 483 -0.55 -11.97 -13.60
N GLU A 484 -0.71 -10.76 -13.10
CA GLU A 484 -1.50 -10.44 -11.92
C GLU A 484 -2.43 -9.23 -12.17
N GLN A 485 -3.61 -9.24 -11.54
CA GLN A 485 -4.58 -8.15 -11.63
C GLN A 485 -4.08 -6.84 -11.01
N TYR A 486 -3.12 -6.89 -10.09
CA TYR A 486 -2.46 -5.73 -9.46
C TYR A 486 -1.24 -5.24 -10.26
N TYR A 487 -1.09 -5.62 -11.53
CA TYR A 487 0.02 -5.22 -12.39
C TYR A 487 0.28 -3.70 -12.41
N MET A 488 -0.75 -2.89 -12.20
CA MET A 488 -0.60 -1.44 -12.14
C MET A 488 0.16 -0.99 -10.88
N VAL A 489 -0.01 -1.68 -9.74
CA VAL A 489 0.77 -1.42 -8.53
C VAL A 489 2.24 -1.72 -8.83
N ALA A 490 2.54 -2.85 -9.50
CA ALA A 490 3.88 -3.19 -9.95
C ALA A 490 4.47 -2.12 -10.90
N TYR A 491 3.64 -1.62 -11.83
CA TYR A 491 4.06 -0.57 -12.75
C TYR A 491 4.45 0.72 -12.02
N TYR A 492 3.57 1.25 -11.17
CA TYR A 492 3.81 2.52 -10.50
C TYR A 492 4.94 2.42 -9.46
N THR A 493 5.09 1.27 -8.79
CA THR A 493 6.23 1.00 -7.92
C THR A 493 7.54 1.06 -8.71
N MET A 494 7.60 0.37 -9.84
CA MET A 494 8.79 0.39 -10.69
C MET A 494 9.03 1.78 -11.32
N LEU A 495 7.97 2.49 -11.69
CA LEU A 495 8.08 3.87 -12.18
C LEU A 495 8.74 4.76 -11.13
N GLN A 496 8.28 4.74 -9.87
CA GLN A 496 8.87 5.50 -8.76
C GLN A 496 10.34 5.16 -8.55
N VAL A 497 10.68 3.87 -8.58
CA VAL A 497 12.08 3.42 -8.49
C VAL A 497 12.93 4.04 -9.59
N PHE A 498 12.50 3.89 -10.85
CA PHE A 498 13.28 4.34 -12.01
C PHE A 498 13.35 5.86 -12.15
N GLU A 499 12.30 6.59 -11.74
CA GLU A 499 12.34 8.05 -11.62
C GLU A 499 13.49 8.50 -10.70
N GLY A 500 13.58 7.89 -9.51
CA GLY A 500 14.63 8.22 -8.55
C GLY A 500 16.03 7.80 -9.00
N LEU A 501 16.16 6.62 -9.65
CA LEU A 501 17.43 6.17 -10.20
C LEU A 501 17.96 7.12 -11.29
N GLN A 502 17.08 7.56 -12.20
CA GLN A 502 17.45 8.54 -13.22
C GLN A 502 17.77 9.91 -12.62
N ALA A 503 16.94 10.40 -11.70
CA ALA A 503 17.11 11.70 -11.08
C ALA A 503 18.34 11.79 -10.15
N ALA A 504 18.79 10.67 -9.59
CA ALA A 504 19.99 10.60 -8.74
C ALA A 504 21.30 10.90 -9.49
N GLY A 505 21.31 10.68 -10.81
CA GLY A 505 22.53 10.86 -11.59
C GLY A 505 23.50 9.68 -11.49
N PRO A 506 24.71 9.83 -12.07
CA PRO A 506 25.69 8.74 -12.15
C PRO A 506 26.28 8.33 -10.79
N ASP A 507 26.34 9.22 -9.81
CA ASP A 507 26.82 8.93 -8.45
C ASP A 507 25.66 8.49 -7.55
N LEU A 508 25.18 7.27 -7.81
CA LEU A 508 23.96 6.72 -7.18
C LEU A 508 24.20 6.28 -5.74
N THR A 509 23.52 6.95 -4.81
CA THR A 509 23.44 6.64 -3.38
C THR A 509 22.00 6.84 -2.90
N PRO A 510 21.57 6.33 -1.73
CA PRO A 510 20.26 6.66 -1.17
C PRO A 510 20.03 8.17 -1.01
N ALA A 511 21.07 8.92 -0.66
CA ALA A 511 20.98 10.39 -0.53
C ALA A 511 20.81 11.10 -1.88
N SER A 512 21.54 10.69 -2.93
CA SER A 512 21.36 11.25 -4.27
C SER A 512 20.03 10.83 -4.88
N PHE A 513 19.53 9.63 -4.58
CA PHE A 513 18.18 9.19 -4.94
C PHE A 513 17.13 10.14 -4.35
N ALA A 514 17.16 10.38 -3.05
CA ALA A 514 16.21 11.28 -2.38
C ALA A 514 16.32 12.74 -2.89
N GLY A 515 17.54 13.23 -3.08
CA GLY A 515 17.79 14.57 -3.65
C GLY A 515 17.27 14.70 -5.08
N GLY A 516 17.45 13.65 -5.89
CA GLY A 516 16.92 13.57 -7.24
C GLY A 516 15.40 13.59 -7.25
N MET A 517 14.75 12.74 -6.44
CA MET A 517 13.29 12.72 -6.30
C MET A 517 12.73 14.08 -5.89
N ALA A 518 13.33 14.73 -4.90
CA ALA A 518 12.93 16.06 -4.44
C ALA A 518 13.05 17.16 -5.52
N SER A 519 13.88 16.96 -6.52
CA SER A 519 14.10 17.89 -7.62
C SER A 519 13.13 17.71 -8.79
N LEU A 520 12.38 16.61 -8.83
CA LEU A 520 11.42 16.33 -9.91
C LEU A 520 10.28 17.35 -9.90
N PRO A 521 9.91 17.91 -11.05
CA PRO A 521 8.74 18.76 -11.15
C PRO A 521 7.46 17.94 -10.92
N PRO A 522 6.38 18.56 -10.43
CA PRO A 522 5.08 17.88 -10.36
C PRO A 522 4.65 17.32 -11.72
N SER A 523 4.05 16.14 -11.71
CA SER A 523 3.47 15.54 -12.92
C SER A 523 2.24 16.31 -13.39
N GLY A 524 1.74 16.00 -14.60
CA GLY A 524 0.37 16.28 -14.97
C GLY A 524 -0.64 15.46 -14.17
N LEU A 525 -1.91 15.80 -14.29
CA LEU A 525 -3.00 15.00 -13.73
C LEU A 525 -3.14 13.71 -14.55
N GLY A 526 -2.94 12.59 -13.88
CA GLY A 526 -3.06 11.25 -14.46
C GLY A 526 -4.04 10.38 -13.70
N GLN A 527 -3.93 9.07 -13.88
CA GLN A 527 -4.79 8.07 -13.25
C GLN A 527 -4.70 8.08 -11.71
N LEU A 528 -3.52 8.38 -11.17
CA LEU A 528 -3.26 8.47 -9.72
C LEU A 528 -3.20 9.92 -9.25
N GLY A 529 -3.96 10.80 -9.87
CA GLY A 529 -3.88 12.22 -9.57
C GLY A 529 -2.58 12.85 -10.08
N THR A 530 -2.12 13.86 -9.37
CA THR A 530 -0.83 14.51 -9.61
C THR A 530 0.22 13.94 -8.65
N TRP A 531 1.35 13.55 -9.20
CA TRP A 531 2.53 13.15 -8.43
C TRP A 531 3.47 14.32 -8.25
N ALA A 532 3.89 14.56 -7.02
CA ALA A 532 4.92 15.53 -6.72
C ALA A 532 5.73 15.07 -5.50
N TYR A 533 7.02 15.12 -5.66
CA TYR A 533 7.97 14.96 -4.58
C TYR A 533 8.45 16.34 -4.15
N GLY A 534 8.92 16.45 -2.95
CA GLY A 534 9.52 17.68 -2.41
C GLY A 534 10.43 17.31 -1.27
N ASN A 535 10.99 18.30 -0.62
CA ASN A 535 11.78 18.07 0.59
C ASN A 535 10.89 17.37 1.62
N ALA A 536 11.31 16.19 2.09
CA ALA A 536 10.58 15.34 3.03
C ALA A 536 9.22 14.79 2.52
N SER A 537 9.03 14.70 1.20
CA SER A 537 7.87 14.01 0.62
C SER A 537 8.33 12.70 -0.03
N TYR A 538 8.04 11.60 0.64
CA TYR A 538 8.43 10.25 0.23
C TYR A 538 7.31 9.49 -0.48
N THR A 539 6.13 10.14 -0.60
CA THR A 539 4.95 9.62 -1.28
C THR A 539 4.42 10.64 -2.28
N PRO A 540 4.29 10.28 -3.57
CA PRO A 540 4.00 11.25 -4.62
C PRO A 540 2.56 11.78 -4.66
N PRO A 541 1.48 11.08 -4.21
CA PRO A 541 0.12 11.57 -4.36
C PRO A 541 -0.09 12.92 -3.65
N THR A 542 -0.60 13.91 -4.38
CA THR A 542 -0.89 15.25 -3.82
C THR A 542 -2.37 15.56 -3.75
N ASN A 543 -3.20 14.75 -4.38
CA ASN A 543 -4.63 14.93 -4.45
C ASN A 543 -5.36 13.59 -4.41
N THR A 544 -6.63 13.66 -4.16
CA THR A 544 -7.53 12.53 -3.96
C THR A 544 -8.86 12.81 -4.65
N LEU A 545 -9.69 11.79 -4.80
CA LEU A 545 -11.07 11.89 -5.26
C LEU A 545 -11.98 10.99 -4.42
N ILE A 546 -13.28 11.25 -4.47
CA ILE A 546 -14.29 10.46 -3.79
C ILE A 546 -14.87 9.41 -4.74
N GLU A 547 -15.03 8.19 -4.23
CA GLU A 547 -15.66 7.09 -4.94
C GLU A 547 -16.76 6.47 -4.07
N TRP A 548 -17.72 5.84 -4.73
CA TRP A 548 -18.74 5.03 -4.08
C TRP A 548 -18.67 3.60 -4.59
N TRP A 549 -18.92 2.64 -3.70
CA TRP A 549 -18.98 1.24 -4.09
C TRP A 549 -20.32 0.91 -4.76
N ASP A 550 -20.29 0.64 -6.07
CA ASP A 550 -21.43 0.16 -6.81
C ASP A 550 -21.36 -1.37 -6.98
N PRO A 551 -22.21 -2.14 -6.28
CA PRO A 551 -22.22 -3.59 -6.38
C PRO A 551 -22.68 -4.10 -7.76
N SER A 552 -23.26 -3.24 -8.60
CA SER A 552 -23.73 -3.59 -9.97
C SER A 552 -22.73 -3.19 -11.05
N ALA A 553 -21.78 -2.32 -10.74
CA ALA A 553 -20.73 -1.94 -11.68
C ALA A 553 -19.78 -3.13 -11.94
N THR A 554 -19.26 -3.20 -13.16
CA THR A 554 -18.25 -4.21 -13.51
C THR A 554 -16.86 -3.62 -13.28
N SER A 555 -16.04 -4.31 -12.49
CA SER A 555 -14.65 -3.93 -12.25
C SER A 555 -13.84 -3.93 -13.55
N ASN A 556 -13.07 -2.89 -13.74
CA ASN A 556 -12.11 -2.79 -14.84
C ASN A 556 -10.87 -3.68 -14.63
N LEU A 557 -10.62 -4.18 -13.40
CA LEU A 557 -9.47 -5.01 -13.09
C LEU A 557 -9.70 -6.48 -13.43
N ASP A 558 -10.79 -7.06 -12.92
CA ASP A 558 -11.04 -8.51 -12.97
C ASP A 558 -12.35 -8.90 -13.66
N HIS A 559 -13.07 -7.91 -14.23
CA HIS A 559 -14.34 -8.07 -14.94
C HIS A 559 -15.48 -8.67 -14.11
N LYS A 560 -15.36 -8.70 -12.79
CA LYS A 560 -16.43 -9.11 -11.88
C LYS A 560 -17.31 -7.93 -11.49
N GLN A 561 -18.48 -8.26 -10.94
CA GLN A 561 -19.38 -7.25 -10.37
C GLN A 561 -18.88 -6.76 -9.01
N GLY A 562 -19.09 -5.47 -8.78
CA GLY A 562 -18.62 -4.73 -7.64
C GLY A 562 -17.36 -3.93 -8.01
N ALA A 563 -17.52 -2.61 -8.07
CA ALA A 563 -16.42 -1.69 -8.38
C ALA A 563 -16.61 -0.34 -7.70
N TRP A 564 -15.51 0.33 -7.48
CA TRP A 564 -15.51 1.75 -7.10
C TRP A 564 -15.84 2.61 -8.31
N VAL A 565 -16.76 3.56 -8.12
CA VAL A 565 -17.21 4.48 -9.15
C VAL A 565 -16.95 5.90 -8.68
N ALA A 566 -16.20 6.66 -9.48
CA ALA A 566 -15.87 8.03 -9.16
C ALA A 566 -17.12 8.92 -9.06
N CYS A 567 -17.20 9.67 -7.98
CA CYS A 567 -18.28 10.60 -7.69
C CYS A 567 -17.90 12.03 -8.09
N ASP A 568 -18.87 12.95 -8.01
CA ASP A 568 -18.69 14.38 -8.30
C ASP A 568 -17.99 14.62 -9.67
N GLY A 569 -18.33 13.80 -10.67
CA GLY A 569 -17.72 13.84 -12.00
C GLY A 569 -16.24 13.46 -12.04
N GLY A 570 -15.73 12.74 -11.03
CA GLY A 570 -14.32 12.38 -10.92
C GLY A 570 -13.42 13.56 -10.57
N LYS A 571 -13.93 14.51 -9.81
CA LYS A 571 -13.20 15.71 -9.41
C LYS A 571 -12.08 15.37 -8.43
N TRP A 572 -10.85 15.65 -8.87
CA TRP A 572 -9.67 15.61 -8.02
C TRP A 572 -9.54 16.88 -7.17
N VAL A 573 -9.19 16.72 -5.91
CA VAL A 573 -8.91 17.80 -4.96
C VAL A 573 -7.66 17.48 -4.16
N THR A 574 -6.97 18.48 -3.62
CA THR A 574 -5.88 18.22 -2.68
C THR A 574 -6.43 17.60 -1.39
N TYR A 575 -5.63 16.89 -0.64
CA TYR A 575 -6.04 16.32 0.65
C TYR A 575 -6.54 17.41 1.61
N ALA A 576 -5.90 18.58 1.60
CA ALA A 576 -6.33 19.75 2.37
C ALA A 576 -7.68 20.32 1.91
N ASP A 577 -8.01 20.18 0.62
CA ASP A 577 -9.24 20.72 0.02
C ASP A 577 -10.37 19.68 -0.13
N ALA A 578 -10.26 18.53 0.53
CA ALA A 578 -11.29 17.47 0.46
C ALA A 578 -12.70 17.98 0.87
N SER A 579 -12.77 19.07 1.62
CA SER A 579 -14.04 19.78 1.90
C SER A 579 -14.65 20.47 0.67
N SER A 580 -13.95 20.60 -0.43
CA SER A 580 -14.42 21.25 -1.66
C SER A 580 -15.27 20.36 -2.57
N TRP A 581 -15.42 19.06 -2.26
CA TRP A 581 -16.37 18.18 -2.94
C TRP A 581 -17.82 18.63 -2.73
N ALA A 582 -18.73 18.15 -3.56
CA ALA A 582 -20.15 18.39 -3.37
C ALA A 582 -20.62 17.90 -1.98
N PRO A 583 -21.62 18.55 -1.35
CA PRO A 583 -22.12 18.12 -0.06
C PRO A 583 -22.62 16.67 -0.07
N LEU A 584 -22.16 15.87 0.88
CA LEU A 584 -22.49 14.42 1.00
C LEU A 584 -23.92 14.17 1.58
N HIS A 585 -24.83 15.11 1.46
CA HIS A 585 -26.26 14.97 1.74
C HIS A 585 -27.11 15.06 0.46
N GLN A 586 -26.50 15.32 -0.69
CA GLN A 586 -27.14 15.32 -2.00
C GLN A 586 -26.69 14.10 -2.78
N GLN A 587 -27.46 13.69 -3.78
CA GLN A 587 -27.02 12.70 -4.73
C GLN A 587 -25.73 13.18 -5.40
N LEU A 588 -24.64 12.54 -5.07
CA LEU A 588 -23.39 12.68 -5.76
C LEU A 588 -23.53 11.89 -7.05
N GLY A 589 -23.86 12.38 -8.16
CA GLY A 589 -24.07 11.74 -9.48
C GLY A 589 -23.72 10.26 -9.71
N CYS A 590 -23.11 9.61 -8.76
CA CYS A 590 -22.71 8.20 -8.75
C CYS A 590 -23.51 7.34 -7.74
N PHE A 591 -24.15 7.95 -6.71
CA PHE A 591 -24.77 7.23 -5.61
C PHE A 591 -26.30 7.28 -5.72
N ALA A 592 -26.93 6.12 -5.84
CA ALA A 592 -28.35 5.94 -5.62
C ALA A 592 -28.52 5.27 -4.25
N PRO A 593 -29.10 5.95 -3.22
CA PRO A 593 -29.39 5.27 -1.97
C PRO A 593 -30.29 4.08 -2.26
N PRO A 594 -30.03 2.90 -1.67
CA PRO A 594 -30.94 1.76 -1.80
C PRO A 594 -32.31 2.17 -1.29
N GLY A 595 -33.35 1.86 -2.07
CA GLY A 595 -34.74 2.19 -1.83
C GLY A 595 -35.31 1.65 -0.50
#